data_53c9799fca7eb32ab458a50f558e6a81
#
_entry.id   53c9799fca7eb32ab458a50f558e6a81
#
_cell.length_a   1.000
_cell.length_b   1.000
_cell.length_c   1.000
_cell.angle_alpha   90.00
_cell.angle_beta   90.00
_cell.angle_gamma   90.00
#
_symmetry.space_group_name_H-M   'P 1'
#
loop_
_entity.id
_entity.type
_entity.pdbx_description
1 polymer ?
#
loop_
_entity_poly.entity_id
_entity_poly.type
_entity_poly.pdbx_seq_one_letter_code
_entity_poly.pdbx_strand_id
1 'polypeptide(L)'
;AEDVKIIDGYPSFTAVCQGKRVPVSLNVMGEHQVGNALAALAAADLNGVSVEKAARALKNFEGYQGRQQIWNQDGVMVIDDTYNASPASMIGAIDILSSLTKVQRRIAVLADMKELGEEEVKFHQQVGEHLGKCQVEMLLTYGVLAEEIQKEALKSRPGLQAIHFQQKEELEAYLFGILKRGDAVLLKG
;
A
#
# COMPACT_ATOMS: atom_id res chain seq x y z
N ALA A 1 -5.45 6.72 19.53
CA ALA A 1 -4.18 7.34 19.12
C ALA A 1 -4.33 8.86 19.14
N GLU A 2 -3.28 9.55 19.48
CA GLU A 2 -3.14 11.00 19.41
C GLU A 2 -1.87 11.34 18.64
N ASP A 3 -1.77 12.57 18.13
CA ASP A 3 -0.59 13.09 17.44
C ASP A 3 -0.10 12.20 16.29
N VAL A 4 -1.03 11.63 15.52
CA VAL A 4 -0.70 10.74 14.39
C VAL A 4 0.04 11.52 13.32
N LYS A 5 1.22 11.03 12.92
CA LYS A 5 2.06 11.58 11.85
C LYS A 5 2.48 10.44 10.92
N ILE A 6 2.42 10.71 9.62
CA ILE A 6 2.90 9.79 8.59
C ILE A 6 4.08 10.48 7.88
N ILE A 7 5.26 9.89 7.96
CA ILE A 7 6.47 10.43 7.32
C ILE A 7 7.04 9.35 6.39
N ASP A 8 7.11 9.66 5.11
CA ASP A 8 7.50 8.70 4.05
C ASP A 8 6.73 7.37 4.14
N GLY A 9 5.41 7.45 4.44
CA GLY A 9 4.53 6.30 4.61
C GLY A 9 4.53 5.64 6.00
N TYR A 10 5.52 5.91 6.86
CA TYR A 10 5.65 5.29 8.18
C TYR A 10 4.89 6.06 9.27
N PRO A 11 3.95 5.40 9.99
CA PRO A 11 3.20 6.02 11.07
C PRO A 11 4.00 6.15 12.36
N SER A 12 3.80 7.28 13.03
CA SER A 12 4.15 7.48 14.43
C SER A 12 3.00 8.19 15.15
N PHE A 13 2.76 7.83 16.40
CA PHE A 13 1.64 8.36 17.17
C PHE A 13 1.85 8.19 18.68
N THR A 14 0.99 8.82 19.48
CA THR A 14 0.92 8.58 20.91
C THR A 14 -0.26 7.64 21.21
N ALA A 15 0.01 6.45 21.73
CA ALA A 15 -1.00 5.56 22.27
C ALA A 15 -1.40 6.01 23.67
N VAL A 16 -2.71 6.15 23.91
CA VAL A 16 -3.26 6.45 25.25
C VAL A 16 -3.96 5.20 25.77
N CYS A 17 -3.45 4.66 26.88
CA CYS A 17 -3.98 3.46 27.52
C CYS A 17 -4.02 3.67 29.03
N GLN A 18 -5.19 3.55 29.66
CA GLN A 18 -5.39 3.70 31.12
C GLN A 18 -4.73 4.98 31.70
N GLY A 19 -4.82 6.10 30.98
CA GLY A 19 -4.24 7.38 31.37
C GLY A 19 -2.73 7.53 31.11
N LYS A 20 -2.05 6.48 30.65
CA LYS A 20 -0.65 6.55 30.23
C LYS A 20 -0.55 6.95 28.77
N ARG A 21 0.46 7.75 28.44
CA ARG A 21 0.80 8.20 27.08
C ARG A 21 2.11 7.55 26.66
N VAL A 22 2.05 6.72 25.64
CA VAL A 22 3.21 5.94 25.16
C VAL A 22 3.48 6.27 23.70
N PRO A 23 4.68 6.77 23.35
CA PRO A 23 5.04 7.01 21.95
C PRO A 23 5.22 5.68 21.22
N VAL A 24 4.64 5.60 20.01
CA VAL A 24 4.70 4.43 19.13
C VAL A 24 5.23 4.87 17.77
N SER A 25 6.19 4.14 17.23
CA SER A 25 6.67 4.28 15.87
C SER A 25 6.62 2.92 15.20
N LEU A 26 6.07 2.85 14.01
CA LEU A 26 5.94 1.60 13.26
C LEU A 26 6.97 1.53 12.15
N ASN A 27 7.45 0.32 11.87
CA ASN A 27 8.35 0.03 10.75
C ASN A 27 7.59 -0.62 9.56
N VAL A 28 6.27 -0.40 9.52
CA VAL A 28 5.37 -0.78 8.44
C VAL A 28 4.60 0.44 7.98
N MET A 29 4.32 0.53 6.67
CA MET A 29 3.70 1.71 6.08
C MET A 29 2.17 1.67 6.17
N GLY A 30 1.56 2.87 6.12
CA GLY A 30 0.13 3.09 5.97
C GLY A 30 -0.58 3.48 7.25
N GLU A 31 -1.50 4.44 7.14
CA GLU A 31 -2.27 4.97 8.25
C GLU A 31 -3.11 3.89 8.97
N HIS A 32 -3.63 2.91 8.21
CA HIS A 32 -4.39 1.78 8.77
C HIS A 32 -3.59 0.95 9.78
N GLN A 33 -2.26 0.98 9.72
CA GLN A 33 -1.39 0.30 10.69
C GLN A 33 -1.48 0.92 12.10
N VAL A 34 -1.94 2.15 12.22
CA VAL A 34 -2.21 2.76 13.55
C VAL A 34 -3.30 1.96 14.27
N GLY A 35 -4.40 1.63 13.58
CA GLY A 35 -5.47 0.79 14.14
C GLY A 35 -4.99 -0.60 14.51
N ASN A 36 -4.21 -1.24 13.65
CA ASN A 36 -3.64 -2.57 13.90
C ASN A 36 -2.69 -2.55 15.12
N ALA A 37 -1.86 -1.52 15.23
CA ALA A 37 -0.97 -1.35 16.37
C ALA A 37 -1.73 -1.13 17.68
N LEU A 38 -2.80 -0.33 17.67
CA LEU A 38 -3.64 -0.13 18.86
C LEU A 38 -4.30 -1.44 19.31
N ALA A 39 -4.79 -2.25 18.39
CA ALA A 39 -5.35 -3.57 18.68
C ALA A 39 -4.28 -4.50 19.30
N ALA A 40 -3.07 -4.51 18.75
CA ALA A 40 -1.96 -5.30 19.28
C ALA A 40 -1.53 -4.83 20.67
N LEU A 41 -1.47 -3.51 20.92
CA LEU A 41 -1.17 -2.95 22.25
C LEU A 41 -2.25 -3.31 23.28
N ALA A 42 -3.52 -3.23 22.91
CA ALA A 42 -4.63 -3.63 23.78
C ALA A 42 -4.58 -5.12 24.11
N ALA A 43 -4.33 -5.97 23.12
CA ALA A 43 -4.16 -7.41 23.34
C ALA A 43 -2.98 -7.72 24.25
N ALA A 44 -1.86 -7.03 24.10
CA ALA A 44 -0.68 -7.18 24.94
C ALA A 44 -0.97 -6.80 26.41
N ASP A 45 -1.63 -5.67 26.63
CA ASP A 45 -2.02 -5.19 27.96
C ASP A 45 -2.96 -6.17 28.68
N LEU A 46 -3.97 -6.69 27.98
CA LEU A 46 -4.88 -7.72 28.51
C LEU A 46 -4.17 -9.03 28.88
N ASN A 47 -3.01 -9.32 28.28
CA ASN A 47 -2.18 -10.48 28.59
C ASN A 47 -1.02 -10.16 29.54
N GLY A 48 -1.05 -9.02 30.23
CA GLY A 48 -0.06 -8.66 31.27
C GLY A 48 1.28 -8.14 30.72
N VAL A 49 1.36 -7.82 29.41
CA VAL A 49 2.54 -7.18 28.82
C VAL A 49 2.34 -5.67 28.87
N SER A 50 3.26 -4.93 29.52
CA SER A 50 3.13 -3.48 29.59
C SER A 50 3.11 -2.83 28.20
N VAL A 51 2.29 -1.77 28.03
CA VAL A 51 2.12 -1.06 26.76
C VAL A 51 3.46 -0.51 26.23
N GLU A 52 4.33 -0.06 27.14
CA GLU A 52 5.67 0.43 26.78
C GLU A 52 6.58 -0.66 26.20
N LYS A 53 6.48 -1.90 26.74
CA LYS A 53 7.22 -3.05 26.20
C LYS A 53 6.65 -3.47 24.84
N ALA A 54 5.34 -3.50 24.71
CA ALA A 54 4.67 -3.82 23.47
C ALA A 54 4.95 -2.77 22.37
N ALA A 55 4.93 -1.48 22.70
CA ALA A 55 5.27 -0.40 21.76
C ALA A 55 6.72 -0.51 21.23
N ARG A 56 7.67 -0.88 22.09
CA ARG A 56 9.06 -1.14 21.65
C ARG A 56 9.15 -2.36 20.72
N ALA A 57 8.36 -3.39 20.96
CA ALA A 57 8.33 -4.58 20.11
C ALA A 57 7.75 -4.27 18.72
N LEU A 58 6.70 -3.44 18.65
CA LEU A 58 6.10 -3.02 17.36
C LEU A 58 7.08 -2.28 16.45
N LYS A 59 8.05 -1.55 17.01
CA LYS A 59 9.09 -0.88 16.24
C LYS A 59 9.97 -1.86 15.45
N ASN A 60 10.12 -3.09 15.92
CA ASN A 60 10.94 -4.13 15.28
C ASN A 60 10.12 -5.05 14.36
N PHE A 61 8.82 -4.79 14.20
CA PHE A 61 7.98 -5.57 13.31
C PHE A 61 8.18 -5.10 11.86
N GLU A 62 8.59 -6.01 10.99
CA GLU A 62 8.94 -5.75 9.58
C GLU A 62 7.83 -6.20 8.60
N GLY A 63 6.67 -6.62 9.13
CA GLY A 63 5.57 -7.15 8.31
C GLY A 63 5.76 -8.63 7.94
N TYR A 64 4.96 -9.08 6.98
CA TYR A 64 4.98 -10.44 6.44
C TYR A 64 5.22 -10.41 4.94
N GLN A 65 5.78 -11.49 4.39
CA GLN A 65 5.98 -11.65 2.95
C GLN A 65 4.67 -11.44 2.17
N GLY A 66 4.75 -10.63 1.10
CA GLY A 66 3.60 -10.27 0.29
C GLY A 66 2.58 -9.34 0.97
N ARG A 67 2.89 -8.79 2.16
CA ARG A 67 2.04 -7.81 2.87
C ARG A 67 2.83 -6.54 3.15
N GLN A 68 2.85 -5.66 2.15
CA GLN A 68 3.58 -4.39 2.17
C GLN A 68 5.07 -4.57 2.54
N GLN A 69 5.66 -5.66 2.10
CA GLN A 69 7.09 -5.88 2.25
C GLN A 69 7.85 -4.92 1.35
N ILE A 70 8.86 -4.26 1.91
CA ILE A 70 9.60 -3.21 1.21
C ILE A 70 11.07 -3.59 1.16
N TRP A 71 11.64 -3.49 -0.05
CA TRP A 71 13.08 -3.59 -0.24
C TRP A 71 13.57 -2.65 -1.33
N ASN A 72 14.86 -2.47 -1.41
CA ASN A 72 15.49 -1.69 -2.46
C ASN A 72 16.39 -2.60 -3.30
N GLN A 73 16.14 -2.63 -4.59
CA GLN A 73 16.91 -3.38 -5.57
C GLN A 73 17.48 -2.40 -6.59
N ASP A 74 18.81 -2.25 -6.61
CA ASP A 74 19.53 -1.38 -7.56
C ASP A 74 19.05 0.09 -7.59
N GLY A 75 18.53 0.57 -6.45
CA GLY A 75 17.98 1.92 -6.32
C GLY A 75 16.53 2.06 -6.73
N VAL A 76 15.83 0.95 -6.98
CA VAL A 76 14.38 0.87 -7.14
C VAL A 76 13.77 0.40 -5.81
N MET A 77 12.83 1.16 -5.28
CA MET A 77 12.03 0.73 -4.13
C MET A 77 10.90 -0.17 -4.61
N VAL A 78 10.81 -1.37 -4.06
CA VAL A 78 9.71 -2.30 -4.34
C VAL A 78 8.85 -2.45 -3.11
N ILE A 79 7.53 -2.29 -3.28
CA ILE A 79 6.50 -2.53 -2.28
C ILE A 79 5.71 -3.75 -2.74
N ASP A 80 5.95 -4.90 -2.12
CA ASP A 80 5.23 -6.14 -2.40
C ASP A 80 4.03 -6.27 -1.47
N ASP A 81 2.85 -6.17 -2.02
CA ASP A 81 1.56 -6.37 -1.33
C ASP A 81 0.68 -7.36 -2.11
N THR A 82 1.31 -8.42 -2.64
CA THR A 82 0.70 -9.37 -3.58
C THR A 82 -0.09 -10.51 -2.91
N TYR A 83 -0.09 -10.61 -1.57
CA TYR A 83 -0.75 -11.72 -0.89
C TYR A 83 -2.27 -11.79 -1.13
N ASN A 84 -2.92 -10.63 -1.13
CA ASN A 84 -4.37 -10.50 -1.33
C ASN A 84 -4.73 -9.08 -1.77
N ALA A 85 -5.88 -8.93 -2.43
CA ALA A 85 -6.41 -7.65 -2.86
C ALA A 85 -7.89 -7.51 -2.52
N SER A 86 -8.26 -6.36 -1.97
CA SER A 86 -9.63 -5.89 -1.78
C SER A 86 -9.70 -4.41 -2.10
N PRO A 87 -10.88 -3.81 -2.37
CA PRO A 87 -10.97 -2.39 -2.70
C PRO A 87 -10.28 -1.47 -1.68
N ALA A 88 -10.54 -1.69 -0.40
CA ALA A 88 -9.93 -0.91 0.67
C ALA A 88 -8.40 -1.09 0.74
N SER A 89 -7.89 -2.32 0.57
CA SER A 89 -6.45 -2.57 0.60
C SER A 89 -5.73 -2.06 -0.65
N MET A 90 -6.38 -2.06 -1.82
CA MET A 90 -5.87 -1.43 -3.04
C MET A 90 -5.71 0.07 -2.84
N ILE A 91 -6.77 0.75 -2.38
CA ILE A 91 -6.77 2.19 -2.09
C ILE A 91 -5.66 2.53 -1.09
N GLY A 92 -5.58 1.81 0.03
CA GLY A 92 -4.54 2.06 1.04
C GLY A 92 -3.11 1.87 0.51
N ALA A 93 -2.88 0.89 -0.36
CA ALA A 93 -1.57 0.68 -0.99
C ALA A 93 -1.22 1.78 -2.00
N ILE A 94 -2.20 2.25 -2.78
CA ILE A 94 -2.05 3.38 -3.69
C ILE A 94 -1.73 4.67 -2.92
N ASP A 95 -2.40 4.92 -1.79
CA ASP A 95 -2.14 6.07 -0.93
C ASP A 95 -0.72 6.04 -0.37
N ILE A 96 -0.23 4.87 0.06
CA ILE A 96 1.16 4.70 0.49
C ILE A 96 2.11 5.07 -0.65
N LEU A 97 1.94 4.49 -1.84
CA LEU A 97 2.77 4.79 -3.00
C LEU A 97 2.76 6.29 -3.32
N SER A 98 1.56 6.89 -3.33
CA SER A 98 1.34 8.31 -3.62
C SER A 98 2.02 9.24 -2.60
N SER A 99 2.12 8.81 -1.33
CA SER A 99 2.71 9.60 -0.24
C SER A 99 4.24 9.64 -0.22
N LEU A 100 4.91 8.80 -1.02
CA LEU A 100 6.36 8.76 -1.06
C LEU A 100 6.94 10.04 -1.66
N THR A 101 7.80 10.73 -0.91
CA THR A 101 8.37 12.02 -1.32
C THR A 101 9.81 11.91 -1.87
N LYS A 102 10.53 10.85 -1.52
CA LYS A 102 11.95 10.66 -1.86
C LYS A 102 12.16 9.78 -3.10
N VAL A 103 11.16 9.67 -3.95
CA VAL A 103 11.20 8.88 -5.19
C VAL A 103 11.00 9.78 -6.40
N GLN A 104 11.53 9.39 -7.54
CA GLN A 104 11.42 10.17 -8.78
C GLN A 104 10.13 9.84 -9.54
N ARG A 105 9.71 8.56 -9.52
CA ARG A 105 8.54 8.07 -10.24
C ARG A 105 7.86 6.96 -9.44
N ARG A 106 6.54 6.98 -9.41
CA ARG A 106 5.69 5.98 -8.75
C ARG A 106 4.97 5.17 -9.79
N ILE A 107 5.16 3.87 -9.74
CA ILE A 107 4.57 2.90 -10.68
C ILE A 107 3.66 1.98 -9.88
N ALA A 108 2.39 1.94 -10.21
CA ALA A 108 1.44 0.97 -9.65
C ALA A 108 1.26 -0.20 -10.64
N VAL A 109 1.48 -1.42 -10.16
CA VAL A 109 1.19 -2.67 -10.87
C VAL A 109 0.06 -3.35 -10.13
N LEU A 110 -1.12 -3.36 -10.72
CA LEU A 110 -2.35 -3.83 -10.07
C LEU A 110 -2.98 -4.97 -10.87
N ALA A 111 -3.32 -6.05 -10.17
CA ALA A 111 -4.04 -7.18 -10.77
C ALA A 111 -5.49 -7.26 -10.27
N ASP A 112 -6.20 -8.31 -10.68
CA ASP A 112 -7.60 -8.53 -10.31
C ASP A 112 -7.78 -8.68 -8.80
N MET A 113 -8.86 -8.10 -8.29
CA MET A 113 -9.40 -8.42 -6.97
C MET A 113 -10.41 -9.56 -7.12
N LYS A 114 -10.27 -10.60 -6.32
CA LYS A 114 -11.14 -11.77 -6.34
C LYS A 114 -12.17 -11.72 -5.20
N GLU A 115 -13.17 -12.59 -5.27
CA GLU A 115 -14.17 -12.81 -4.22
C GLU A 115 -15.02 -11.57 -3.89
N LEU A 116 -15.29 -10.71 -4.88
CA LEU A 116 -16.07 -9.48 -4.72
C LEU A 116 -17.56 -9.61 -5.07
N GLY A 117 -17.98 -10.78 -5.58
CA GLY A 117 -19.37 -11.05 -5.97
C GLY A 117 -19.82 -10.19 -7.16
N GLU A 118 -21.13 -9.88 -7.21
CA GLU A 118 -21.76 -9.21 -8.35
C GLU A 118 -21.27 -7.76 -8.59
N GLU A 119 -20.67 -7.13 -7.60
CA GLU A 119 -20.17 -5.75 -7.71
C GLU A 119 -18.68 -5.65 -8.11
N GLU A 120 -18.06 -6.75 -8.53
CA GLU A 120 -16.62 -6.80 -8.82
C GLU A 120 -16.15 -5.73 -9.79
N VAL A 121 -16.88 -5.49 -10.88
CA VAL A 121 -16.58 -4.43 -11.86
C VAL A 121 -16.58 -3.04 -11.21
N LYS A 122 -17.61 -2.75 -10.43
CA LYS A 122 -17.76 -1.48 -9.72
C LYS A 122 -16.63 -1.22 -8.73
N PHE A 123 -16.20 -2.24 -8.02
CA PHE A 123 -15.08 -2.14 -7.09
C PHE A 123 -13.75 -1.88 -7.80
N HIS A 124 -13.51 -2.51 -8.96
CA HIS A 124 -12.33 -2.20 -9.78
C HIS A 124 -12.38 -0.76 -10.31
N GLN A 125 -13.55 -0.29 -10.74
CA GLN A 125 -13.73 1.10 -11.18
C GLN A 125 -13.46 2.10 -10.05
N GLN A 126 -13.91 1.84 -8.82
CA GLN A 126 -13.63 2.68 -7.65
C GLN A 126 -12.13 2.83 -7.39
N VAL A 127 -11.37 1.73 -7.51
CA VAL A 127 -9.90 1.76 -7.38
C VAL A 127 -9.29 2.62 -8.49
N GLY A 128 -9.75 2.49 -9.72
CA GLY A 128 -9.29 3.28 -10.86
C GLY A 128 -9.55 4.77 -10.68
N GLU A 129 -10.77 5.14 -10.26
CA GLU A 129 -11.14 6.53 -9.96
C GLU A 129 -10.24 7.14 -8.88
N HIS A 130 -9.99 6.38 -7.80
CA HIS A 130 -9.11 6.81 -6.72
C HIS A 130 -7.68 7.03 -7.22
N LEU A 131 -7.11 6.05 -7.93
CA LEU A 131 -5.76 6.14 -8.48
C LEU A 131 -5.59 7.35 -9.41
N GLY A 132 -6.59 7.66 -10.22
CA GLY A 132 -6.57 8.82 -11.09
C GLY A 132 -6.38 10.15 -10.35
N LYS A 133 -6.76 10.24 -9.08
CA LYS A 133 -6.61 11.41 -8.20
C LYS A 133 -5.28 11.43 -7.44
N CYS A 134 -4.53 10.33 -7.44
CA CYS A 134 -3.29 10.14 -6.68
C CYS A 134 -2.04 10.55 -7.47
N GLN A 135 -0.93 10.78 -6.76
CA GLN A 135 0.38 11.07 -7.37
C GLN A 135 1.06 9.75 -7.77
N VAL A 136 0.58 9.16 -8.88
CA VAL A 136 1.16 7.96 -9.50
C VAL A 136 1.46 8.31 -10.95
N GLU A 137 2.69 8.13 -11.41
CA GLU A 137 3.12 8.51 -12.76
C GLU A 137 2.77 7.44 -13.78
N MET A 138 2.72 6.17 -13.38
CA MET A 138 2.41 5.06 -14.28
C MET A 138 1.54 4.00 -13.62
N LEU A 139 0.58 3.51 -14.37
CA LEU A 139 -0.30 2.39 -14.00
C LEU A 139 -0.10 1.24 -14.99
N LEU A 140 0.26 0.08 -14.49
CA LEU A 140 0.26 -1.17 -15.23
C LEU A 140 -0.81 -2.08 -14.63
N THR A 141 -1.69 -2.64 -15.45
CA THR A 141 -2.73 -3.55 -14.97
C THR A 141 -2.64 -4.90 -15.66
N TYR A 142 -3.01 -5.96 -14.94
CA TYR A 142 -3.04 -7.32 -15.42
C TYR A 142 -4.26 -8.07 -14.90
N GLY A 143 -4.94 -8.78 -15.79
CA GLY A 143 -6.13 -9.55 -15.46
C GLY A 143 -7.40 -8.98 -16.11
N VAL A 144 -8.47 -9.76 -16.16
CA VAL A 144 -9.69 -9.42 -16.90
C VAL A 144 -10.40 -8.20 -16.29
N LEU A 145 -10.48 -8.12 -14.96
CA LEU A 145 -11.18 -7.05 -14.25
C LEU A 145 -10.28 -5.83 -13.99
N ALA A 146 -8.97 -6.02 -13.91
CA ALA A 146 -8.02 -4.93 -13.73
C ALA A 146 -7.99 -3.95 -14.91
N GLU A 147 -8.50 -4.35 -16.08
CA GLU A 147 -8.74 -3.43 -17.20
C GLU A 147 -9.72 -2.31 -16.82
N GLU A 148 -10.70 -2.58 -15.97
CA GLU A 148 -11.64 -1.57 -15.48
C GLU A 148 -10.96 -0.53 -14.57
N ILE A 149 -9.93 -0.94 -13.81
CA ILE A 149 -9.08 0.00 -13.05
C ILE A 149 -8.42 0.98 -14.02
N GLN A 150 -7.81 0.48 -15.09
CA GLN A 150 -7.13 1.31 -16.09
C GLN A 150 -8.11 2.28 -16.78
N LYS A 151 -9.24 1.77 -17.25
CA LYS A 151 -10.26 2.58 -17.96
C LYS A 151 -10.73 3.74 -17.09
N GLU A 152 -11.03 3.47 -15.83
CA GLU A 152 -11.56 4.49 -14.93
C GLU A 152 -10.49 5.47 -14.46
N ALA A 153 -9.25 5.01 -14.26
CA ALA A 153 -8.11 5.88 -13.97
C ALA A 153 -7.84 6.86 -15.11
N LEU A 154 -7.94 6.42 -16.37
CA LEU A 154 -7.80 7.28 -17.56
C LEU A 154 -8.95 8.27 -17.72
N LYS A 155 -10.19 7.92 -17.34
CA LYS A 155 -11.31 8.89 -17.30
C LYS A 155 -11.05 9.98 -16.26
N SER A 156 -10.58 9.60 -15.07
CA SER A 156 -10.26 10.53 -13.98
C SER A 156 -9.03 11.39 -14.28
N ARG A 157 -8.05 10.85 -15.01
CA ARG A 157 -6.82 11.55 -15.42
C ARG A 157 -6.37 11.12 -16.82
N PRO A 158 -6.85 11.80 -17.88
CA PRO A 158 -6.55 11.42 -19.27
C PRO A 158 -5.07 11.43 -19.67
N GLY A 159 -4.23 12.16 -18.92
CA GLY A 159 -2.76 12.21 -19.15
C GLY A 159 -1.95 11.15 -18.39
N LEU A 160 -2.59 10.23 -17.66
CA LEU A 160 -1.91 9.16 -16.96
C LEU A 160 -1.28 8.17 -17.97
N GLN A 161 -0.04 7.80 -17.75
CA GLN A 161 0.55 6.66 -18.48
C GLN A 161 -0.04 5.37 -17.91
N ALA A 162 -0.92 4.72 -18.65
CA ALA A 162 -1.58 3.50 -18.19
C ALA A 162 -1.59 2.45 -19.31
N ILE A 163 -1.14 1.23 -18.99
CA ILE A 163 -1.07 0.10 -19.92
C ILE A 163 -1.70 -1.12 -19.26
N HIS A 164 -2.57 -1.79 -20.02
CA HIS A 164 -3.14 -3.06 -19.62
C HIS A 164 -2.49 -4.21 -20.37
N PHE A 165 -2.22 -5.30 -19.66
CA PHE A 165 -1.60 -6.52 -20.19
C PHE A 165 -2.54 -7.71 -20.03
N GLN A 166 -2.61 -8.52 -21.07
CA GLN A 166 -3.35 -9.78 -21.06
C GLN A 166 -2.49 -10.94 -20.52
N GLN A 167 -1.18 -10.83 -20.66
CA GLN A 167 -0.21 -11.85 -20.26
C GLN A 167 0.72 -11.29 -19.20
N LYS A 168 0.95 -12.07 -18.15
CA LYS A 168 1.82 -11.67 -17.02
C LYS A 168 3.27 -11.48 -17.50
N GLU A 169 3.72 -12.35 -18.39
CA GLU A 169 5.07 -12.35 -18.93
C GLU A 169 5.36 -11.06 -19.73
N GLU A 170 4.37 -10.55 -20.45
CA GLU A 170 4.48 -9.29 -21.19
C GLU A 170 4.59 -8.09 -20.22
N LEU A 171 3.78 -8.09 -19.14
CA LEU A 171 3.87 -7.09 -18.11
C LEU A 171 5.25 -7.11 -17.44
N GLU A 172 5.74 -8.28 -17.05
CA GLU A 172 7.04 -8.44 -16.41
C GLU A 172 8.16 -7.93 -17.34
N ALA A 173 8.18 -8.35 -18.61
CA ALA A 173 9.18 -7.90 -19.58
C ALA A 173 9.13 -6.38 -19.78
N TYR A 174 7.93 -5.80 -19.88
CA TYR A 174 7.75 -4.36 -20.00
C TYR A 174 8.25 -3.62 -18.74
N LEU A 175 7.81 -4.07 -17.56
CA LEU A 175 8.21 -3.46 -16.28
C LEU A 175 9.72 -3.45 -16.12
N PHE A 176 10.38 -4.60 -16.31
CA PHE A 176 11.85 -4.69 -16.22
C PHE A 176 12.56 -3.80 -17.25
N GLY A 177 11.99 -3.63 -18.44
CA GLY A 177 12.55 -2.78 -19.49
C GLY A 177 12.49 -1.28 -19.19
N ILE A 178 11.58 -0.84 -18.32
CA ILE A 178 11.36 0.59 -18.04
C ILE A 178 11.86 1.05 -16.68
N LEU A 179 12.13 0.11 -15.73
CA LEU A 179 12.58 0.44 -14.38
C LEU A 179 13.88 1.23 -14.39
N LYS A 180 13.94 2.25 -13.53
CA LYS A 180 15.11 3.12 -13.38
C LYS A 180 15.38 3.39 -11.92
N ARG A 181 16.62 3.68 -11.61
CA ARG A 181 17.03 4.14 -10.29
C ARG A 181 16.21 5.36 -9.87
N GLY A 182 15.66 5.32 -8.67
CA GLY A 182 14.76 6.34 -8.12
C GLY A 182 13.27 6.03 -8.29
N ASP A 183 12.91 4.95 -8.98
CA ASP A 183 11.52 4.49 -9.06
C ASP A 183 11.06 3.89 -7.73
N ALA A 184 9.76 4.03 -7.44
CA ALA A 184 9.03 3.20 -6.50
C ALA A 184 7.98 2.39 -7.24
N VAL A 185 7.90 1.09 -6.97
CA VAL A 185 6.96 0.16 -7.61
C VAL A 185 6.11 -0.51 -6.55
N LEU A 186 4.80 -0.38 -6.67
CA LEU A 186 3.82 -1.15 -5.90
C LEU A 186 3.38 -2.34 -6.74
N LEU A 187 3.48 -3.54 -6.17
CA LEU A 187 2.93 -4.78 -6.74
C LEU A 187 1.74 -5.21 -5.87
N LYS A 188 0.53 -5.32 -6.45
CA LYS A 188 -0.67 -5.71 -5.70
C LYS A 188 -1.71 -6.42 -6.56
N GLY A 189 -2.27 -7.56 -6.01
CA GLY A 189 -3.29 -8.39 -6.64
C GLY A 189 -2.83 -9.80 -6.92
#